data_458ccdf1851191cc822bee038f12368e
#
_entry.id   458ccdf1851191cc822bee038f12368e
#
_cell.length_a   1.000
_cell.length_b   1.000
_cell.length_c   1.000
_cell.angle_alpha   90.00
_cell.angle_beta   90.00
_cell.angle_gamma   90.00
#
_symmetry.space_group_name_H-M   'P 1'
#
loop_
_entity.id
_entity.type
_entity.pdbx_description
1 polymer ?
#
loop_
_entity_poly.entity_id
_entity_poly.type
_entity_poly.pdbx_seq_one_letter_code
_entity_poly.pdbx_strand_id
1 'polypeptide(L)'
;DDEMWVDNYDVCTFLKISERTLQRLRNSHKITYSQIERHVYYQIKEIRRMLENHLIRSNAEHLQNLIDNQRLYAEQRRNAKPHK
;
A
#
# COMPACT_ATOMS: atom_id res chain seq x y z
N ASP A 1 -4.08 18.41 9.24
CA ASP A 1 -5.12 18.61 8.31
C ASP A 1 -4.61 18.45 6.88
N ASP A 2 -5.53 18.35 5.93
CA ASP A 2 -5.18 17.93 4.57
C ASP A 2 -4.35 18.95 3.81
N GLU A 3 -4.37 20.20 4.21
CA GLU A 3 -3.59 21.21 3.51
C GLU A 3 -2.15 21.33 4.03
N MET A 4 -1.81 20.59 5.07
CA MET A 4 -0.49 20.67 5.65
C MET A 4 0.56 20.08 4.70
N TRP A 5 1.75 20.69 4.69
CA TRP A 5 2.87 20.21 3.89
C TRP A 5 3.82 19.43 4.75
N VAL A 6 4.32 18.34 4.19
CA VAL A 6 5.29 17.47 4.86
C VAL A 6 6.43 17.18 3.90
N ASP A 7 7.55 16.69 4.43
CA ASP A 7 8.74 16.45 3.59
C ASP A 7 8.92 14.96 3.32
N ASN A 8 10.00 14.62 2.62
CA ASN A 8 10.30 13.22 2.29
C ASN A 8 10.38 12.35 3.52
N TYR A 9 11.03 12.86 4.56
CA TYR A 9 11.24 12.06 5.77
C TYR A 9 9.88 11.71 6.40
N ASP A 10 9.00 12.70 6.45
CA ASP A 10 7.68 12.47 7.03
C ASP A 10 6.90 11.43 6.25
N VAL A 11 6.94 11.51 4.93
CA VAL A 11 6.20 10.58 4.09
C VAL A 11 6.80 9.18 4.19
N CYS A 12 8.11 9.08 4.13
CA CYS A 12 8.78 7.78 4.24
C CYS A 12 8.47 7.13 5.58
N THR A 13 8.46 7.92 6.64
CA THR A 13 8.18 7.41 7.97
C THR A 13 6.73 6.94 8.07
N PHE A 14 5.80 7.73 7.55
CA PHE A 14 4.39 7.39 7.62
C PHE A 14 4.08 6.14 6.81
N LEU A 15 4.59 6.08 5.58
CA LEU A 15 4.29 4.95 4.71
C LEU A 15 5.22 3.78 4.95
N LYS A 16 6.29 4.00 5.72
CA LYS A 16 7.29 2.96 6.01
C LYS A 16 7.93 2.44 4.74
N ILE A 17 8.31 3.36 3.87
CA ILE A 17 9.00 3.05 2.62
C ILE A 17 10.33 3.79 2.59
N SER A 18 11.23 3.33 1.74
CA SER A 18 12.52 3.98 1.59
C SER A 18 12.39 5.21 0.71
N GLU A 19 13.38 6.10 0.79
CA GLU A 19 13.41 7.26 -0.10
C GLU A 19 13.47 6.83 -1.55
N ARG A 20 14.12 5.72 -1.83
CA ARG A 20 14.21 5.21 -3.18
C ARG A 20 12.84 4.85 -3.72
N THR A 21 12.03 4.18 -2.90
CA THR A 21 10.68 3.83 -3.29
C THR A 21 9.85 5.09 -3.50
N LEU A 22 9.98 6.07 -2.61
CA LEU A 22 9.25 7.32 -2.77
C LEU A 22 9.67 8.04 -4.05
N GLN A 23 10.97 8.03 -4.36
CA GLN A 23 11.44 8.64 -5.59
C GLN A 23 10.86 7.94 -6.81
N ARG A 24 10.70 6.62 -6.76
CA ARG A 24 10.06 5.89 -7.86
C ARG A 24 8.60 6.33 -8.02
N LEU A 25 7.91 6.56 -6.92
CA LEU A 25 6.54 7.02 -6.99
C LEU A 25 6.46 8.39 -7.63
N ARG A 26 7.41 9.28 -7.32
CA ARG A 26 7.45 10.58 -7.96
C ARG A 26 7.73 10.43 -9.46
N ASN A 27 8.73 9.63 -9.79
CA ASN A 27 9.15 9.48 -11.18
C ASN A 27 8.07 8.84 -12.05
N SER A 28 7.23 8.00 -11.46
CA SER A 28 6.15 7.36 -12.20
C SER A 28 4.85 8.15 -12.11
N HIS A 29 4.91 9.36 -11.57
CA HIS A 29 3.77 10.27 -11.49
C HIS A 29 2.61 9.69 -10.69
N LYS A 30 2.94 8.95 -9.65
CA LYS A 30 1.91 8.38 -8.79
C LYS A 30 1.62 9.20 -7.57
N ILE A 31 2.42 10.23 -7.31
CA ILE A 31 2.20 11.13 -6.19
C ILE A 31 2.52 12.55 -6.65
N THR A 32 1.70 13.48 -6.22
CA THR A 32 1.87 14.89 -6.56
C THR A 32 2.75 15.54 -5.48
N TYR A 33 3.68 16.35 -5.91
CA TYR A 33 4.62 16.97 -4.99
C TYR A 33 5.06 18.34 -5.49
N SER A 34 5.68 19.12 -4.59
CA SER A 34 6.32 20.37 -4.96
C SER A 34 7.80 20.23 -4.67
N GLN A 35 8.61 20.83 -5.53
CA GLN A 35 10.04 20.76 -5.36
C GLN A 35 10.62 22.16 -5.39
N ILE A 36 11.39 22.51 -4.37
CA ILE A 36 12.08 23.79 -4.30
C ILE A 36 13.55 23.44 -4.12
N GLU A 37 14.34 23.70 -5.17
CA GLU A 37 15.73 23.34 -5.22
C GLU A 37 15.89 21.83 -4.96
N ARG A 38 16.45 21.44 -3.84
CA ARG A 38 16.65 20.02 -3.56
C ARG A 38 15.62 19.48 -2.57
N HIS A 39 14.68 20.34 -2.15
CA HIS A 39 13.70 19.94 -1.14
C HIS A 39 12.39 19.59 -1.79
N VAL A 40 11.82 18.46 -1.41
CA VAL A 40 10.56 18.00 -1.94
C VAL A 40 9.53 18.00 -0.84
N TYR A 41 8.35 18.51 -1.17
CA TYR A 41 7.27 18.65 -0.19
C TYR A 41 5.99 18.06 -0.75
N TYR A 42 5.16 17.55 0.13
CA TYR A 42 3.91 16.89 -0.23
C TYR A 42 2.81 17.42 0.65
N GLN A 43 1.62 17.59 0.10
CA GLN A 43 0.48 17.92 0.93
C GLN A 43 -0.19 16.64 1.38
N ILE A 44 -0.74 16.65 2.59
CA ILE A 44 -1.39 15.48 3.14
C ILE A 44 -2.49 14.98 2.21
N LYS A 45 -3.26 15.89 1.62
CA LYS A 45 -4.35 15.49 0.73
C LYS A 45 -3.83 14.71 -0.49
N GLU A 46 -2.62 15.01 -0.95
CA GLU A 46 -2.08 14.30 -2.10
C GLU A 46 -1.59 12.92 -1.72
N ILE A 47 -1.06 12.79 -0.51
CA ILE A 47 -0.69 11.47 -0.01
C ILE A 47 -1.94 10.60 0.13
N ARG A 48 -3.01 11.19 0.66
CA ARG A 48 -4.28 10.48 0.81
C ARG A 48 -4.82 10.07 -0.55
N ARG A 49 -4.74 10.96 -1.54
CA ARG A 49 -5.22 10.67 -2.89
C ARG A 49 -4.44 9.51 -3.51
N MET A 50 -3.11 9.52 -3.32
CA MET A 50 -2.29 8.42 -3.85
C MET A 50 -2.69 7.10 -3.22
N LEU A 51 -2.89 7.09 -1.91
CA LEU A 51 -3.29 5.86 -1.22
C LEU A 51 -4.64 5.37 -1.73
N GLU A 52 -5.56 6.29 -1.95
CA GLU A 52 -6.87 5.91 -2.47
C GLU A 52 -6.79 5.36 -3.89
N ASN A 53 -5.91 5.94 -4.71
CA ASN A 53 -5.74 5.46 -6.07
C ASN A 53 -5.14 4.07 -6.13
N HIS A 54 -4.43 3.68 -5.09
CA HIS A 54 -3.81 2.36 -5.03
C HIS A 54 -4.56 1.43 -4.08
N LEU A 55 -5.75 1.84 -3.68
CA LEU A 55 -6.54 1.03 -2.77
C LEU A 55 -7.03 -0.24 -3.46
N ILE A 56 -6.73 -1.36 -2.86
CA ILE A 56 -7.24 -2.64 -3.34
C ILE A 56 -8.38 -3.02 -2.43
N ARG A 57 -9.60 -2.95 -2.96
CA ARG A 57 -10.76 -3.17 -2.14
C ARG A 57 -11.05 -4.66 -2.01
N SER A 58 -11.34 -5.07 -0.80
CA SER A 58 -11.88 -6.39 -0.59
C SER A 58 -13.36 -6.32 -0.90
N ASN A 59 -13.83 -7.25 -1.69
CA ASN A 59 -15.25 -7.34 -1.95
C ASN A 59 -15.71 -8.76 -1.63
N ALA A 60 -16.99 -9.02 -1.81
CA ALA A 60 -17.53 -10.33 -1.45
C ALA A 60 -16.83 -11.46 -2.18
N GLU A 61 -16.50 -11.24 -3.42
CA GLU A 61 -15.82 -12.27 -4.23
C GLU A 61 -14.43 -12.55 -3.69
N HIS A 62 -13.67 -11.49 -3.39
CA HIS A 62 -12.34 -11.68 -2.86
C HIS A 62 -12.37 -12.38 -1.50
N LEU A 63 -13.32 -11.98 -0.69
CA LEU A 63 -13.46 -12.60 0.62
C LEU A 63 -13.83 -14.07 0.48
N GLN A 64 -14.72 -14.40 -0.43
CA GLN A 64 -15.12 -15.78 -0.65
C GLN A 64 -13.93 -16.61 -1.15
N ASN A 65 -13.11 -16.04 -2.03
CA ASN A 65 -11.94 -16.75 -2.50
C ASN A 65 -10.97 -17.04 -1.37
N LEU A 66 -10.80 -16.10 -0.47
CA LEU A 66 -9.94 -16.32 0.67
C LEU A 66 -10.48 -17.43 1.57
N ILE A 67 -11.77 -17.42 1.82
CA ILE A 67 -12.40 -18.45 2.63
C ILE A 67 -12.25 -19.81 1.96
N ASP A 68 -12.50 -19.88 0.65
CA ASP A 68 -12.41 -21.13 -0.09
C ASP A 68 -10.98 -21.67 -0.08
N ASN A 69 -10.01 -20.79 -0.22
CA ASN A 69 -8.61 -21.22 -0.19
C ASN A 69 -8.23 -21.78 1.16
N GLN A 70 -8.71 -21.17 2.23
CA GLN A 70 -8.43 -21.65 3.56
C GLN A 70 -9.09 -23.00 3.80
N ARG A 71 -10.30 -23.18 3.29
CA ARG A 71 -11.02 -24.44 3.44
C ARG A 71 -10.31 -25.56 2.70
N LEU A 72 -9.89 -25.28 1.46
CA LEU A 72 -9.16 -26.29 0.70
C LEU A 72 -7.87 -26.68 1.37
N TYR A 73 -7.17 -25.68 1.89
CA TYR A 73 -5.92 -25.96 2.58
C TYR A 73 -6.14 -26.83 3.80
N ALA A 74 -7.18 -26.57 4.55
CA ALA A 74 -7.50 -27.36 5.74
C ALA A 74 -7.86 -28.80 5.35
N GLU A 75 -8.59 -28.97 4.26
CA GLU A 75 -8.95 -30.30 3.81
C GLU A 75 -7.74 -31.08 3.33
N GLN A 76 -6.84 -30.41 2.64
CA GLN A 76 -5.62 -31.06 2.18
C GLN A 76 -4.78 -31.52 3.36
N ARG A 77 -4.67 -30.67 4.37
CA ARG A 77 -3.92 -31.05 5.55
C ARG A 77 -4.55 -32.24 6.26
N ARG A 78 -5.86 -32.28 6.33
CA ARG A 78 -6.56 -33.36 6.98
C ARG A 78 -6.35 -34.66 6.22
N ASN A 79 -6.45 -34.57 4.88
CA ASN A 79 -6.33 -35.75 4.07
C ASN A 79 -4.91 -36.29 4.01
N ALA A 80 -3.95 -35.38 4.13
CA ALA A 80 -2.57 -35.80 4.03
C ALA A 80 -2.07 -36.49 5.25
N LYS A 81 -2.77 -36.31 6.40
CA LYS A 81 -2.21 -36.67 7.56
C LYS A 81 -2.14 -38.04 7.83
N PRO A 82 -2.83 -38.75 7.70
CA PRO A 82 -2.69 -39.93 8.27
C PRO A 82 -1.90 -40.81 7.74
N HIS A 83 -1.29 -40.68 7.13
CA HIS A 83 -0.54 -41.50 6.80
C HIS A 83 0.18 -41.86 7.70
N LYS A 84 0.17 -41.70 8.44
CA LYS A 84 0.84 -42.09 9.29
C LYS A 84 0.87 -42.80 9.58
#